data_59ac48d5e97ef7f248d52f29432c0061
#
_entry.id   59ac48d5e97ef7f248d52f29432c0061
#
_cell.length_a   1.000
_cell.length_b   1.000
_cell.length_c   1.000
_cell.angle_alpha   90.00
_cell.angle_beta   90.00
_cell.angle_gamma   90.00
#
_symmetry.space_group_name_H-M   'P 1'
#
loop_
_entity.id
_entity.type
_entity.pdbx_description
1 polymer ?
#
loop_
_entity_poly.entity_id
_entity_poly.type
_entity_poly.pdbx_seq_one_letter_code
_entity_poly.pdbx_strand_id
1 'polypeptide(L)'
;MMIRSQNLIREMTSCMPSLPTKPDYEKEDSKGKDELLTKVIGIQGLVLCKLGSKYVPLKGAVARITFKAVDEKGYEAIPFSILSDECDANGYFLAPLSSSFLKENWNIKDCKAFLEHSPLEACKVPIDVNHGIAGAALSSFRILSNKQMKLFSVGPFLYTSEPLESSPQLPQTGY
;
A
#
# COMPACT_ATOMS: atom_id res chain seq x y z
N MET A 1 28.95 -7.02 9.64
CA MET A 1 28.00 -7.12 8.50
C MET A 1 26.51 -6.99 8.88
N MET A 2 26.17 -6.91 10.17
CA MET A 2 24.77 -6.79 10.65
C MET A 2 24.22 -5.35 10.76
N ILE A 3 25.07 -4.33 10.64
CA ILE A 3 24.68 -2.92 10.88
C ILE A 3 23.94 -2.27 9.69
N ARG A 4 24.09 -2.79 8.49
CA ARG A 4 23.55 -2.20 7.26
C ARG A 4 22.06 -2.44 7.01
N SER A 5 21.52 -3.57 7.47
CA SER A 5 20.08 -3.88 7.31
C SER A 5 19.16 -3.01 8.19
N GLN A 6 19.70 -2.46 9.28
CA GLN A 6 18.93 -1.68 10.24
C GLN A 6 18.60 -0.27 9.73
N ASN A 7 19.48 0.33 8.93
CA ASN A 7 19.25 1.65 8.35
C ASN A 7 18.16 1.65 7.29
N LEU A 8 18.03 0.55 6.53
CA LEU A 8 17.02 0.44 5.49
C LEU A 8 15.59 0.43 6.03
N ILE A 9 15.36 -0.28 7.12
CA ILE A 9 14.04 -0.36 7.78
C ILE A 9 13.70 0.97 8.44
N ARG A 10 14.69 1.70 8.92
CA ARG A 10 14.54 3.03 9.51
C ARG A 10 14.10 4.06 8.47
N GLU A 11 14.62 3.95 7.25
CA GLU A 11 14.28 4.86 6.14
C GLU A 11 12.88 4.60 5.56
N MET A 12 12.36 3.37 5.63
CA MET A 12 11.00 3.07 5.21
C MET A 12 9.93 3.64 6.17
N THR A 13 10.31 4.11 7.34
CA THR A 13 9.44 4.92 8.21
C THR A 13 9.09 6.26 7.57
N SER A 14 9.86 6.70 6.56
CA SER A 14 9.62 7.91 5.75
C SER A 14 8.41 7.81 4.81
N CYS A 15 7.80 6.63 4.65
CA CYS A 15 6.51 6.50 3.98
C CYS A 15 5.35 7.08 4.79
N MET A 16 5.60 7.47 6.04
CA MET A 16 4.61 8.15 6.86
C MET A 16 4.64 9.66 6.63
N PRO A 17 3.47 10.32 6.46
CA PRO A 17 3.42 11.77 6.59
C PRO A 17 3.89 12.15 7.99
N SER A 18 4.73 13.18 8.07
CA SER A 18 5.19 13.73 9.34
C SER A 18 3.98 14.15 10.17
N LEU A 19 3.62 13.35 11.17
CA LEU A 19 2.65 13.78 12.17
C LEU A 19 3.27 14.92 12.98
N PRO A 20 2.53 16.00 13.25
CA PRO A 20 3.01 17.06 14.12
C PRO A 20 3.36 16.44 15.48
N THR A 21 4.61 16.60 15.88
CA THR A 21 5.12 16.17 17.18
C THR A 21 4.34 16.83 18.29
N LYS A 22 3.58 16.07 19.07
CA LYS A 22 3.17 16.50 20.41
C LYS A 22 4.40 16.45 21.32
N PRO A 23 4.64 17.50 22.13
CA PRO A 23 5.74 17.50 23.05
C PRO A 23 5.51 16.48 24.18
N ASP A 24 6.53 15.69 24.40
CA ASP A 24 6.96 14.98 25.57
C ASP A 24 5.96 14.32 26.53
N TYR A 25 6.07 12.99 26.61
CA TYR A 25 6.36 12.31 27.88
C TYR A 25 7.08 11.00 27.60
N GLU A 26 8.16 10.78 28.31
CA GLU A 26 9.11 9.69 28.26
C GLU A 26 8.47 8.29 28.20
N LYS A 27 8.78 7.55 27.17
CA LYS A 27 8.90 6.09 27.16
C LYS A 27 9.97 5.68 26.14
N GLU A 28 11.19 5.87 26.52
CA GLU A 28 12.36 5.69 25.65
C GLU A 28 12.86 4.26 25.53
N ASP A 29 12.26 3.25 26.14
CA ASP A 29 12.89 1.93 26.26
C ASP A 29 12.32 0.80 25.42
N SER A 30 11.19 0.95 24.75
CA SER A 30 10.61 -0.15 23.95
C SER A 30 10.71 0.01 22.42
N LYS A 31 10.92 1.22 21.92
CA LYS A 31 10.99 1.49 20.48
C LYS A 31 12.26 0.98 19.79
N GLY A 32 13.39 1.00 20.50
CA GLY A 32 14.67 0.60 19.93
C GLY A 32 14.85 -0.91 19.74
N LYS A 33 14.14 -1.73 20.50
CA LYS A 33 14.24 -3.20 20.41
C LYS A 33 13.40 -3.79 19.30
N ASP A 34 12.24 -3.23 18.99
CA ASP A 34 11.34 -3.75 17.95
C ASP A 34 11.82 -3.37 16.54
N GLU A 35 12.45 -2.21 16.35
CA GLU A 35 13.05 -1.82 15.07
C GLU A 35 14.23 -2.72 14.65
N LEU A 36 14.98 -3.25 15.63
CA LEU A 36 16.14 -4.13 15.40
C LEU A 36 15.77 -5.52 14.86
N LEU A 37 14.52 -5.93 14.99
CA LEU A 37 14.07 -7.28 14.67
C LEU A 37 13.25 -7.39 13.37
N THR A 38 12.90 -6.26 12.76
CA THR A 38 12.05 -6.26 11.56
C THR A 38 12.87 -6.49 10.29
N LYS A 39 12.69 -7.63 9.65
CA LYS A 39 13.41 -8.01 8.40
C LYS A 39 12.55 -7.92 7.16
N VAL A 40 11.25 -7.87 7.30
CA VAL A 40 10.29 -7.91 6.22
C VAL A 40 9.25 -6.80 6.40
N ILE A 41 8.88 -6.20 5.31
CA ILE A 41 7.72 -5.31 5.25
C ILE A 41 6.62 -6.05 4.53
N GLY A 42 5.45 -6.09 5.13
CA GLY A 42 4.25 -6.60 4.52
C GLY A 42 3.26 -5.48 4.25
N ILE A 43 2.58 -5.56 3.13
CA ILE A 43 1.45 -4.71 2.80
C ILE A 43 0.24 -5.61 2.58
N GLN A 44 -0.80 -5.42 3.37
CA GLN A 44 -2.01 -6.21 3.32
C GLN A 44 -3.23 -5.37 3.01
N GLY A 45 -4.25 -5.99 2.48
CA GLY A 45 -5.53 -5.36 2.26
C GLY A 45 -6.60 -6.33 1.81
N LEU A 46 -7.79 -5.79 1.55
CA LEU A 46 -8.93 -6.51 1.01
C LEU A 46 -9.32 -5.92 -0.34
N VAL A 47 -9.69 -6.78 -1.27
CA VAL A 47 -10.32 -6.38 -2.53
C VAL A 47 -11.70 -7.01 -2.61
N LEU A 48 -12.71 -6.18 -2.82
CA LEU A 48 -14.10 -6.58 -2.86
C LEU A 48 -14.72 -6.20 -4.21
N CYS A 49 -15.73 -6.94 -4.61
CA CYS A 49 -16.61 -6.62 -5.71
C CYS A 49 -17.90 -6.02 -5.18
N LYS A 50 -18.25 -4.82 -5.62
CA LYS A 50 -19.52 -4.18 -5.32
C LYS A 50 -20.56 -4.62 -6.36
N LEU A 51 -21.55 -5.35 -5.93
CA LEU A 51 -22.69 -5.83 -6.73
C LEU A 51 -23.97 -5.20 -6.16
N GLY A 52 -24.39 -4.08 -6.72
CA GLY A 52 -25.50 -3.30 -6.18
C GLY A 52 -25.20 -2.84 -4.74
N SER A 53 -25.99 -3.29 -3.77
CA SER A 53 -25.79 -2.99 -2.34
C SER A 53 -24.91 -4.02 -1.60
N LYS A 54 -24.45 -5.06 -2.28
CA LYS A 54 -23.65 -6.14 -1.68
C LYS A 54 -22.17 -5.98 -2.00
N TYR A 55 -21.33 -6.44 -1.07
CA TYR A 55 -19.89 -6.51 -1.22
C TYR A 55 -19.47 -7.97 -1.10
N VAL A 56 -18.78 -8.47 -2.10
CA VAL A 56 -18.34 -9.87 -2.19
C VAL A 56 -16.82 -9.91 -2.31
N PRO A 57 -16.13 -10.78 -1.57
CA PRO A 57 -14.69 -10.95 -1.71
C PRO A 57 -14.29 -11.28 -3.15
N LEU A 58 -13.23 -10.63 -3.65
CA LEU A 58 -12.75 -10.83 -5.02
C LEU A 58 -11.48 -11.68 -5.02
N LYS A 59 -11.66 -12.99 -5.02
CA LYS A 59 -10.57 -13.96 -5.12
C LYS A 59 -9.79 -13.76 -6.42
N GLY A 60 -8.46 -13.81 -6.35
CA GLY A 60 -7.58 -13.72 -7.51
C GLY A 60 -7.23 -12.29 -7.92
N ALA A 61 -7.80 -11.26 -7.28
CA ALA A 61 -7.41 -9.88 -7.53
C ALA A 61 -5.97 -9.63 -7.07
N VAL A 62 -5.30 -8.69 -7.71
CA VAL A 62 -3.90 -8.32 -7.43
C VAL A 62 -3.81 -6.83 -7.16
N ALA A 63 -3.05 -6.46 -6.15
CA ALA A 63 -2.67 -5.08 -5.86
C ALA A 63 -1.23 -4.82 -6.29
N ARG A 64 -0.91 -3.58 -6.63
CA ARG A 64 0.43 -3.10 -6.96
C ARG A 64 0.88 -2.10 -5.92
N ILE A 65 2.08 -2.27 -5.41
CA ILE A 65 2.71 -1.34 -4.48
C ILE A 65 3.84 -0.62 -5.21
N THR A 66 3.77 0.70 -5.28
CA THR A 66 4.76 1.53 -5.96
C THR A 66 5.55 2.34 -4.94
N PHE A 67 6.86 2.33 -5.09
CA PHE A 67 7.81 3.06 -4.27
C PHE A 67 8.51 4.11 -5.11
N LYS A 68 8.60 5.32 -4.57
CA LYS A 68 9.45 6.39 -5.09
C LYS A 68 10.60 6.63 -4.13
N ALA A 69 11.79 6.71 -4.65
CA ALA A 69 13.00 6.91 -3.87
C ALA A 69 13.85 8.02 -4.44
N VAL A 70 14.71 8.57 -3.61
CA VAL A 70 15.80 9.47 -4.03
C VAL A 70 17.14 8.85 -3.64
N ASP A 71 18.18 9.17 -4.40
CA ASP A 71 19.54 8.77 -4.08
C ASP A 71 20.13 9.64 -2.95
N GLU A 72 21.39 9.37 -2.57
CA GLU A 72 22.10 10.12 -1.54
C GLU A 72 22.26 11.62 -1.88
N LYS A 73 22.20 11.98 -3.16
CA LYS A 73 22.31 13.37 -3.65
C LYS A 73 20.96 14.06 -3.76
N GLY A 74 19.85 13.34 -3.47
CA GLY A 74 18.48 13.86 -3.58
C GLY A 74 17.88 13.78 -4.99
N TYR A 75 18.53 13.11 -5.95
CA TYR A 75 17.97 12.89 -7.29
C TYR A 75 16.92 11.76 -7.25
N GLU A 76 15.82 11.98 -7.95
CA GLU A 76 14.76 10.97 -8.05
C GLU A 76 15.29 9.71 -8.76
N ALA A 77 15.13 8.58 -8.11
CA ALA A 77 15.34 7.28 -8.69
C ALA A 77 14.10 6.86 -9.52
N ILE A 78 14.30 5.95 -10.46
CA ILE A 78 13.18 5.36 -11.20
C ILE A 78 12.23 4.68 -10.23
N PRO A 79 10.92 5.02 -10.21
CA PRO A 79 9.94 4.34 -9.38
C PRO A 79 9.95 2.84 -9.67
N PHE A 80 9.85 2.03 -8.63
CA PHE A 80 9.72 0.59 -8.77
C PHE A 80 8.44 0.10 -8.12
N SER A 81 7.95 -1.04 -8.59
CA SER A 81 6.72 -1.63 -8.08
C SER A 81 6.89 -3.11 -7.81
N ILE A 82 6.15 -3.59 -6.84
CA ILE A 82 5.92 -5.01 -6.59
C ILE A 82 4.43 -5.33 -6.73
N LEU A 83 4.11 -6.56 -7.08
CA LEU A 83 2.75 -7.06 -7.08
C LEU A 83 2.50 -7.86 -5.80
N SER A 84 1.27 -7.81 -5.31
CA SER A 84 0.84 -8.69 -4.24
C SER A 84 0.68 -10.12 -4.75
N ASP A 85 0.59 -11.06 -3.81
CA ASP A 85 -0.02 -12.35 -4.11
C ASP A 85 -1.47 -12.14 -4.53
N GLU A 86 -2.03 -13.11 -5.26
CA GLU A 86 -3.45 -13.11 -5.58
C GLU A 86 -4.30 -13.15 -4.31
N CYS A 87 -5.40 -12.39 -4.29
CA CYS A 87 -6.33 -12.42 -3.18
C CYS A 87 -6.87 -13.83 -2.94
N ASP A 88 -6.95 -14.20 -1.69
CA ASP A 88 -7.56 -15.45 -1.26
C ASP A 88 -9.10 -15.43 -1.38
N ALA A 89 -9.77 -16.50 -0.93
CA ALA A 89 -11.23 -16.63 -0.97
C ALA A 89 -11.97 -15.55 -0.15
N ASN A 90 -11.29 -14.90 0.79
CA ASN A 90 -11.81 -13.79 1.58
C ASN A 90 -11.51 -12.41 0.98
N GLY A 91 -10.89 -12.37 -0.20
CA GLY A 91 -10.47 -11.15 -0.86
C GLY A 91 -9.21 -10.51 -0.25
N TYR A 92 -8.50 -11.22 0.61
CA TYR A 92 -7.32 -10.75 1.30
C TYR A 92 -6.06 -10.95 0.44
N PHE A 93 -5.22 -9.92 0.37
CA PHE A 93 -3.91 -9.98 -0.24
C PHE A 93 -2.80 -9.63 0.74
N LEU A 94 -1.61 -10.15 0.46
CA LEU A 94 -0.36 -9.79 1.10
C LEU A 94 0.70 -9.52 0.03
N ALA A 95 1.44 -8.45 0.18
CA ALA A 95 2.64 -8.15 -0.60
C ALA A 95 3.85 -8.10 0.33
N PRO A 96 4.65 -9.17 0.44
CA PRO A 96 5.86 -9.15 1.25
C PRO A 96 7.01 -8.51 0.49
N LEU A 97 7.77 -7.64 1.17
CA LEU A 97 8.98 -7.01 0.66
C LEU A 97 10.13 -7.29 1.62
N SER A 98 11.13 -8.00 1.13
CA SER A 98 12.36 -8.20 1.89
C SER A 98 13.21 -6.92 1.90
N SER A 99 13.86 -6.62 3.02
CA SER A 99 14.80 -5.49 3.12
C SER A 99 15.96 -5.55 2.12
N SER A 100 16.29 -6.74 1.63
CA SER A 100 17.33 -6.94 0.59
C SER A 100 16.92 -6.44 -0.80
N PHE A 101 15.63 -6.18 -1.03
CA PHE A 101 15.12 -5.70 -2.31
C PHE A 101 15.46 -4.23 -2.59
N LEU A 102 15.71 -3.47 -1.53
CA LEU A 102 16.03 -2.05 -1.62
C LEU A 102 17.55 -1.86 -1.71
N LYS A 103 17.98 -0.99 -2.62
CA LYS A 103 19.40 -0.58 -2.69
C LYS A 103 19.79 0.19 -1.42
N GLU A 104 20.99 -0.08 -0.92
CA GLU A 104 21.48 0.46 0.37
C GLU A 104 21.45 1.98 0.49
N ASN A 105 21.49 2.69 -0.65
CA ASN A 105 21.66 4.15 -0.71
C ASN A 105 20.38 4.87 -1.17
N TRP A 106 19.24 4.18 -1.15
CA TRP A 106 17.97 4.78 -1.56
C TRP A 106 17.15 5.23 -0.36
N ASN A 107 16.67 6.46 -0.44
CA ASN A 107 15.78 7.06 0.54
C ASN A 107 14.37 7.06 -0.04
N ILE A 108 13.48 6.24 0.53
CA ILE A 108 12.10 6.12 0.06
C ILE A 108 11.31 7.34 0.49
N LYS A 109 10.67 8.01 -0.46
CA LYS A 109 9.88 9.24 -0.22
C LYS A 109 8.40 9.03 -0.28
N ASP A 110 7.92 8.06 -1.06
CA ASP A 110 6.51 7.82 -1.25
C ASP A 110 6.25 6.33 -1.48
N CYS A 111 5.23 5.79 -0.82
CA CYS A 111 4.80 4.41 -0.96
C CYS A 111 3.29 4.39 -1.07
N LYS A 112 2.78 3.83 -2.16
CA LYS A 112 1.34 3.74 -2.43
C LYS A 112 0.95 2.36 -2.92
N ALA A 113 -0.24 1.92 -2.50
CA ALA A 113 -0.88 0.72 -3.02
C ALA A 113 -2.02 1.08 -3.96
N PHE A 114 -2.15 0.32 -5.04
CA PHE A 114 -3.12 0.51 -6.11
C PHE A 114 -3.82 -0.80 -6.44
N LEU A 115 -5.04 -0.71 -6.95
CA LEU A 115 -5.66 -1.80 -7.68
C LEU A 115 -4.87 -2.05 -8.97
N GLU A 116 -4.54 -3.32 -9.26
CA GLU A 116 -3.83 -3.69 -10.48
C GLU A 116 -4.67 -4.53 -11.41
N HIS A 117 -5.25 -5.61 -10.91
CA HIS A 117 -5.96 -6.58 -11.74
C HIS A 117 -7.14 -7.20 -11.02
N SER A 118 -8.25 -7.33 -11.75
CA SER A 118 -9.37 -8.18 -11.36
C SER A 118 -9.47 -9.37 -12.34
N PRO A 119 -9.52 -10.60 -11.84
CA PRO A 119 -9.66 -11.79 -12.68
C PRO A 119 -11.09 -12.01 -13.19
N LEU A 120 -12.06 -11.28 -12.65
CA LEU A 120 -13.48 -11.48 -12.91
C LEU A 120 -14.01 -10.45 -13.91
N GLU A 121 -14.38 -10.88 -15.12
CA GLU A 121 -14.95 -10.01 -16.16
C GLU A 121 -16.20 -9.27 -15.68
N ALA A 122 -17.04 -9.91 -14.88
CA ALA A 122 -18.24 -9.31 -14.32
C ALA A 122 -17.95 -8.24 -13.23
N CYS A 123 -16.71 -8.07 -12.82
CA CYS A 123 -16.33 -7.12 -11.76
C CYS A 123 -14.91 -6.59 -11.97
N LYS A 124 -14.70 -5.80 -13.02
CA LYS A 124 -13.38 -5.31 -13.41
C LYS A 124 -13.26 -3.79 -13.50
N VAL A 125 -14.33 -3.07 -13.23
CA VAL A 125 -14.31 -1.61 -13.22
C VAL A 125 -13.85 -1.13 -11.84
N PRO A 126 -12.65 -0.52 -11.72
CA PRO A 126 -12.17 -0.05 -10.41
C PRO A 126 -12.96 1.17 -9.94
N ILE A 127 -13.12 1.28 -8.63
CA ILE A 127 -13.69 2.46 -7.97
C ILE A 127 -12.61 3.04 -7.04
N ASP A 128 -12.51 4.37 -6.97
CA ASP A 128 -11.47 5.04 -6.16
C ASP A 128 -11.83 5.13 -4.66
N VAL A 129 -12.48 4.12 -4.13
CA VAL A 129 -12.72 3.98 -2.70
C VAL A 129 -11.39 3.68 -1.99
N ASN A 130 -11.12 4.38 -0.90
CA ASN A 130 -9.86 4.28 -0.16
C ASN A 130 -8.61 4.48 -1.03
N HIS A 131 -8.74 5.30 -2.09
CA HIS A 131 -7.68 5.62 -3.04
C HIS A 131 -7.10 4.40 -3.80
N GLY A 132 -7.94 3.43 -4.11
CA GLY A 132 -7.51 2.24 -4.85
C GLY A 132 -7.03 2.55 -6.27
N ILE A 133 -7.52 3.62 -6.90
CA ILE A 133 -7.08 4.11 -8.22
C ILE A 133 -5.97 5.15 -8.07
N ALA A 134 -6.19 6.18 -7.24
CA ALA A 134 -5.25 7.29 -7.03
C ALA A 134 -3.99 6.89 -6.25
N GLY A 135 -4.05 5.80 -5.52
CA GLY A 135 -2.97 5.27 -4.69
C GLY A 135 -3.19 5.52 -3.20
N ALA A 136 -3.36 4.45 -2.44
CA ALA A 136 -3.49 4.48 -0.99
C ALA A 136 -2.12 4.58 -0.34
N ALA A 137 -1.86 5.66 0.42
CA ALA A 137 -0.61 5.83 1.13
C ALA A 137 -0.44 4.78 2.24
N LEU A 138 0.78 4.26 2.42
CA LEU A 138 1.11 3.34 3.50
C LEU A 138 1.36 4.13 4.80
N SER A 139 0.31 4.40 5.54
CA SER A 139 0.36 5.24 6.75
C SER A 139 0.12 4.49 8.06
N SER A 140 -0.58 3.38 8.02
CA SER A 140 -0.96 2.59 9.20
C SER A 140 -0.26 1.25 9.21
N PHE A 141 0.44 0.92 10.30
CA PHE A 141 1.14 -0.36 10.42
C PHE A 141 1.08 -0.93 11.84
N ARG A 142 1.37 -2.22 11.94
CA ARG A 142 1.62 -2.94 13.19
C ARG A 142 2.87 -3.79 13.07
N ILE A 143 3.50 -4.08 14.20
CA ILE A 143 4.66 -4.98 14.26
C ILE A 143 4.19 -6.39 14.58
N LEU A 144 4.57 -7.35 13.74
CA LEU A 144 4.39 -8.76 13.98
C LEU A 144 5.72 -9.37 14.43
N SER A 145 5.95 -9.40 15.76
CA SER A 145 7.22 -9.82 16.35
C SER A 145 7.58 -11.27 16.01
N ASN A 146 6.60 -12.16 15.97
CA ASN A 146 6.80 -13.58 15.61
C ASN A 146 7.24 -13.80 14.17
N LYS A 147 6.94 -12.86 13.27
CA LYS A 147 7.31 -12.90 11.85
C LYS A 147 8.42 -11.91 11.50
N GLN A 148 8.88 -11.14 12.45
CA GLN A 148 9.85 -10.04 12.22
C GLN A 148 9.39 -9.13 11.06
N MET A 149 8.10 -8.79 11.03
CA MET A 149 7.44 -8.08 9.96
C MET A 149 6.81 -6.78 10.45
N LYS A 150 7.03 -5.72 9.70
CA LYS A 150 6.26 -4.48 9.80
C LYS A 150 5.13 -4.55 8.76
N LEU A 151 3.90 -4.65 9.23
CA LEU A 151 2.73 -4.90 8.39
C LEU A 151 1.89 -3.64 8.22
N PHE A 152 1.85 -3.10 7.02
CA PHE A 152 0.98 -2.00 6.62
C PHE A 152 -0.38 -2.53 6.17
N SER A 153 -1.43 -1.77 6.43
CA SER A 153 -2.80 -2.10 6.04
C SER A 153 -3.38 -1.00 5.15
N VAL A 154 -4.00 -1.40 4.06
CA VAL A 154 -4.67 -0.52 3.10
C VAL A 154 -6.04 -1.06 2.72
N GLY A 155 -6.85 -0.23 2.08
CA GLY A 155 -8.17 -0.64 1.59
C GLY A 155 -9.26 -0.62 2.69
N PRO A 156 -10.37 -1.34 2.50
CA PRO A 156 -10.67 -2.22 1.36
C PRO A 156 -10.78 -1.47 0.04
N PHE A 157 -10.29 -2.10 -1.03
CA PHE A 157 -10.41 -1.61 -2.39
C PHE A 157 -11.60 -2.24 -3.09
N LEU A 158 -12.19 -1.54 -4.05
CA LEU A 158 -13.40 -1.96 -4.71
C LEU A 158 -13.27 -2.00 -6.23
N TYR A 159 -13.82 -3.06 -6.81
CA TYR A 159 -14.26 -3.13 -8.19
C TYR A 159 -15.78 -3.16 -8.25
N THR A 160 -16.34 -2.82 -9.41
CA THR A 160 -17.77 -2.96 -9.70
C THR A 160 -17.99 -3.56 -11.08
N SER A 161 -19.19 -4.06 -11.31
CA SER A 161 -19.67 -4.47 -12.63
C SER A 161 -20.25 -3.30 -13.44
N GLU A 162 -20.61 -2.21 -12.75
CA GLU A 162 -21.30 -1.08 -13.38
C GLU A 162 -20.27 -0.11 -13.98
N PRO A 163 -20.36 0.25 -15.26
CA PRO A 163 -19.61 1.36 -15.80
C PRO A 163 -19.97 2.62 -15.01
N LEU A 164 -18.98 3.45 -14.68
CA LEU A 164 -19.21 4.76 -14.11
C LEU A 164 -20.19 5.50 -15.05
N GLU A 165 -21.39 5.80 -14.57
CA GLU A 165 -22.35 6.58 -15.36
C GLU A 165 -21.67 7.89 -15.75
N SER A 166 -21.45 8.06 -17.05
CA SER A 166 -21.11 9.36 -17.63
C SER A 166 -22.24 10.31 -17.25
N SER A 167 -21.88 11.43 -16.61
CA SER A 167 -22.81 12.50 -16.23
C SER A 167 -23.82 12.75 -17.36
N PRO A 168 -25.11 12.92 -17.05
CA PRO A 168 -26.12 13.16 -18.08
C PRO A 168 -25.71 14.39 -18.89
N GLN A 169 -25.51 14.17 -20.20
CA GLN A 169 -25.34 15.29 -21.13
C GLN A 169 -26.65 16.07 -21.12
N LEU A 170 -26.56 17.33 -20.70
CA LEU A 170 -27.65 18.29 -20.89
C LEU A 170 -28.10 18.25 -22.36
N PRO A 171 -29.39 18.18 -22.65
CA PRO A 171 -29.86 18.25 -24.00
C PRO A 171 -29.45 19.60 -24.59
N GLN A 172 -28.68 19.54 -25.66
CA GLN A 172 -28.38 20.72 -26.45
C GLN A 172 -29.68 21.08 -27.19
N THR A 173 -30.42 22.06 -26.66
CA THR A 173 -31.47 22.71 -27.42
C THR A 173 -30.80 23.55 -28.49
N GLY A 174 -30.84 23.01 -29.72
CA GLY A 174 -30.49 23.78 -30.91
C GLY A 174 -31.57 24.83 -31.18
N TYR A 175 -31.11 26.03 -31.47
CA TYR A 175 -31.79 27.03 -32.26
C TYR A 175 -30.89 27.38 -33.43
#